data_010039a7ab6abec1b7361cc4970e812b
#
_entry.id   010039a7ab6abec1b7361cc4970e812b
#
_cell.length_a   1.000
_cell.length_b   1.000
_cell.length_c   1.000
_cell.angle_alpha   90.00
_cell.angle_beta   90.00
_cell.angle_gamma   90.00
#
_symmetry.space_group_name_H-M   'P 1'
#
loop_
_entity.id
_entity.type
_entity.pdbx_description
1 polymer ?
#
loop_
_entity_poly.entity_id
_entity_poly.type
_entity_poly.pdbx_seq_one_letter_code
_entity_poly.pdbx_strand_id
1 'polypeptide(L)'
;MTDDGPYGPHLWDEPEEEAIRYEDLPTPASPEKKRVDAWTIVLGLFGGVLLGTGVTLAVLGFTGVFEEPTPPTNPPPPSLTLPPPTSSPPVVVESGNATEVAQRAIPSIVAVEVPSAFGLGGGSGVVYSPDGYIITNHHVVTGAEDTMVVFADGGRWAAEVIGSDPLTDIAVLRVARQDLTPIEIGSSAGLTIGERAVAVGNPLALEGGPSVTYGIVSAHNRTLEVQVGTTLYGLIQTDAPITRGSSGGALLDNDARLVGITTAIAVSDVGAEGLGFAIPIDMAIGVANDLIESGLVNHALLGIQGRTAFAQQDGAEYPVGVMVTDVSSPSAYEDAGGQVNDVITALDGAPIITMDTLLTQLRSRRAGESVTLAVTRSESSVDLAVTLGTQ
;
A
#
# COMPACT_ATOMS: atom_id res chain seq x y z
N MET A 1 45.34 -9.50 63.08
CA MET A 1 44.05 -9.53 63.76
C MET A 1 43.03 -9.34 62.59
N THR A 2 42.75 -10.37 61.75
CA THR A 2 41.81 -11.50 61.94
C THR A 2 40.40 -10.98 62.27
N ASP A 3 39.53 -10.95 61.23
CA ASP A 3 38.18 -11.41 61.48
C ASP A 3 37.64 -12.03 60.15
N ASP A 4 37.49 -13.34 60.23
CA ASP A 4 36.90 -14.20 59.23
C ASP A 4 35.39 -14.21 59.44
N GLY A 5 34.61 -13.82 58.44
CA GLY A 5 33.16 -14.00 58.40
C GLY A 5 32.78 -15.04 57.36
N PRO A 6 31.84 -15.93 57.60
CA PRO A 6 31.70 -17.23 56.95
C PRO A 6 30.69 -17.19 55.80
N TYR A 7 31.13 -17.05 54.54
CA TYR A 7 30.41 -17.54 53.39
C TYR A 7 31.40 -18.01 52.31
N GLY A 8 31.71 -19.30 52.36
CA GLY A 8 32.47 -19.99 51.32
C GLY A 8 31.69 -20.11 50.03
N PRO A 9 32.40 -20.23 48.88
CA PRO A 9 31.81 -20.46 47.59
C PRO A 9 31.51 -21.96 47.40
N HIS A 10 30.25 -22.31 47.36
CA HIS A 10 29.85 -23.65 46.97
C HIS A 10 28.59 -23.62 46.10
N LEU A 11 28.67 -24.45 45.09
CA LEU A 11 27.58 -25.05 44.31
C LEU A 11 27.10 -24.24 43.09
N TRP A 12 27.88 -24.37 42.04
CA TRP A 12 27.34 -24.74 40.72
C TRP A 12 28.50 -25.40 39.96
N ASP A 13 28.80 -26.69 40.25
CA ASP A 13 29.52 -27.54 39.33
C ASP A 13 28.56 -27.87 38.18
N GLU A 14 28.76 -27.21 37.06
CA GLU A 14 28.18 -27.66 35.78
C GLU A 14 28.89 -28.94 35.37
N PRO A 15 28.16 -30.01 34.99
CA PRO A 15 28.79 -31.19 34.42
C PRO A 15 29.46 -30.82 33.09
N GLU A 16 30.71 -31.15 32.91
CA GLU A 16 31.41 -31.08 31.63
C GLU A 16 30.62 -31.90 30.60
N GLU A 17 29.93 -31.21 29.69
CA GLU A 17 29.40 -31.81 28.47
C GLU A 17 30.61 -32.24 27.60
N GLU A 18 30.88 -33.56 27.58
CA GLU A 18 31.76 -34.15 26.59
C GLU A 18 31.26 -33.77 25.18
N ALA A 19 31.96 -32.85 24.55
CA ALA A 19 31.69 -32.47 23.16
C ALA A 19 31.96 -33.70 22.28
N ILE A 20 30.88 -34.35 21.83
CA ILE A 20 30.93 -35.42 20.83
C ILE A 20 31.46 -34.78 19.54
N ARG A 21 32.68 -35.17 19.15
CA ARG A 21 33.24 -34.74 17.87
C ARG A 21 32.46 -35.38 16.74
N TYR A 22 32.11 -34.59 15.77
CA TYR A 22 31.35 -34.98 14.58
C TYR A 22 32.04 -36.08 13.72
N GLU A 23 33.28 -36.37 13.99
CA GLU A 23 34.10 -37.39 13.30
C GLU A 23 33.83 -38.83 13.77
N ASP A 24 33.16 -39.05 14.91
CA ASP A 24 32.91 -40.36 15.48
C ASP A 24 31.54 -40.98 15.19
N LEU A 25 30.74 -40.35 14.32
CA LEU A 25 29.45 -40.91 13.89
C LEU A 25 29.68 -41.92 12.74
N PRO A 26 29.16 -43.14 12.85
CA PRO A 26 29.25 -44.11 11.75
C PRO A 26 28.51 -43.59 10.54
N THR A 27 29.18 -43.44 9.43
CA THR A 27 28.62 -43.09 8.13
C THR A 27 27.51 -44.09 7.75
N PRO A 28 26.27 -43.66 7.52
CA PRO A 28 25.24 -44.59 7.07
C PRO A 28 25.63 -45.15 5.69
N ALA A 29 25.59 -46.49 5.57
CA ALA A 29 25.85 -47.19 4.32
C ALA A 29 24.91 -46.63 3.22
N SER A 30 25.51 -46.11 2.16
CA SER A 30 24.78 -45.62 0.97
C SER A 30 24.00 -46.78 0.35
N PRO A 31 22.70 -46.68 0.14
CA PRO A 31 21.94 -47.70 -0.56
C PRO A 31 22.47 -47.85 -1.98
N GLU A 32 22.83 -49.06 -2.37
CA GLU A 32 23.21 -49.44 -3.73
C GLU A 32 22.08 -49.04 -4.72
N LYS A 33 22.24 -47.92 -5.39
CA LYS A 33 21.34 -47.53 -6.47
C LYS A 33 21.49 -48.53 -7.63
N LYS A 34 20.58 -49.48 -7.76
CA LYS A 34 20.39 -50.22 -9.01
C LYS A 34 20.14 -49.20 -10.11
N ARG A 35 21.11 -49.01 -11.00
CA ARG A 35 20.96 -48.21 -12.20
C ARG A 35 19.92 -48.92 -13.10
N VAL A 36 18.72 -48.41 -13.13
CA VAL A 36 17.73 -48.74 -14.15
C VAL A 36 18.13 -47.93 -15.37
N ASP A 37 18.45 -48.62 -16.49
CA ASP A 37 18.81 -47.93 -17.71
C ASP A 37 17.68 -47.01 -18.16
N ALA A 38 18.00 -45.72 -18.38
CA ALA A 38 17.03 -44.70 -18.78
C ALA A 38 16.24 -45.12 -20.04
N TRP A 39 16.85 -45.93 -20.92
CA TRP A 39 16.19 -46.50 -22.08
C TRP A 39 15.07 -47.49 -21.77
N THR A 40 15.15 -48.26 -20.69
CA THR A 40 14.07 -49.17 -20.26
C THR A 40 12.85 -48.40 -19.73
N ILE A 41 13.06 -47.24 -19.08
CA ILE A 41 11.96 -46.37 -18.63
C ILE A 41 11.29 -45.69 -19.84
N VAL A 42 12.07 -45.21 -20.82
CA VAL A 42 11.54 -44.58 -22.04
C VAL A 42 10.75 -45.56 -22.89
N LEU A 43 11.26 -46.78 -23.09
CA LEU A 43 10.55 -47.83 -23.82
C LEU A 43 9.26 -48.28 -23.11
N GLY A 44 9.27 -48.36 -21.78
CA GLY A 44 8.08 -48.66 -20.98
C GLY A 44 6.99 -47.60 -21.09
N LEU A 45 7.40 -46.30 -21.05
CA LEU A 45 6.45 -45.18 -21.21
C LEU A 45 5.85 -45.12 -22.64
N PHE A 46 6.70 -45.31 -23.68
CA PHE A 46 6.20 -45.33 -25.07
C PHE A 46 5.28 -46.52 -25.34
N GLY A 47 5.60 -47.72 -24.82
CA GLY A 47 4.75 -48.88 -24.95
C GLY A 47 3.42 -48.73 -24.22
N GLY A 48 3.42 -48.09 -23.04
CA GLY A 48 2.20 -47.80 -22.27
C GLY A 48 1.26 -46.82 -22.97
N VAL A 49 1.82 -45.75 -23.56
CA VAL A 49 1.03 -44.75 -24.32
C VAL A 49 0.41 -45.36 -25.56
N LEU A 50 1.16 -46.19 -26.35
CA LEU A 50 0.63 -46.84 -27.55
C LEU A 50 -0.45 -47.87 -27.25
N LEU A 51 -0.29 -48.68 -26.18
CA LEU A 51 -1.30 -49.63 -25.75
C LEU A 51 -2.55 -48.91 -25.21
N GLY A 52 -2.35 -47.86 -24.41
CA GLY A 52 -3.47 -47.06 -23.83
C GLY A 52 -4.30 -46.37 -24.90
N THR A 53 -3.66 -45.74 -25.90
CA THR A 53 -4.36 -45.10 -27.02
C THR A 53 -5.07 -46.10 -27.90
N GLY A 54 -4.45 -47.27 -28.19
CA GLY A 54 -5.07 -48.31 -28.98
C GLY A 54 -6.34 -48.90 -28.32
N VAL A 55 -6.29 -49.19 -27.03
CA VAL A 55 -7.44 -49.69 -26.28
C VAL A 55 -8.54 -48.63 -26.19
N THR A 56 -8.19 -47.36 -25.97
CA THR A 56 -9.18 -46.26 -25.89
C THR A 56 -9.87 -46.05 -27.24
N LEU A 57 -9.16 -46.08 -28.36
CA LEU A 57 -9.77 -45.96 -29.67
C LEU A 57 -10.64 -47.18 -30.03
N ALA A 58 -10.25 -48.41 -29.64
CA ALA A 58 -11.06 -49.57 -29.81
C ALA A 58 -12.36 -49.54 -28.99
N VAL A 59 -12.30 -49.09 -27.74
CA VAL A 59 -13.47 -48.92 -26.88
C VAL A 59 -14.42 -47.84 -27.43
N LEU A 60 -13.88 -46.70 -27.87
CA LEU A 60 -14.67 -45.63 -28.49
C LEU A 60 -15.32 -46.06 -29.80
N GLY A 61 -14.65 -46.87 -30.62
CA GLY A 61 -15.23 -47.45 -31.85
C GLY A 61 -16.34 -48.47 -31.57
N PHE A 62 -16.22 -49.26 -30.46
CA PHE A 62 -17.20 -50.26 -30.11
C PHE A 62 -18.42 -49.66 -29.39
N THR A 63 -18.32 -48.50 -28.77
CA THR A 63 -19.39 -47.81 -28.08
C THR A 63 -20.23 -46.88 -28.96
N GLY A 64 -19.92 -46.79 -30.25
CA GLY A 64 -20.67 -45.94 -31.18
C GLY A 64 -20.51 -44.45 -30.96
N VAL A 65 -19.46 -44.01 -30.18
CA VAL A 65 -19.22 -42.58 -29.90
C VAL A 65 -18.89 -41.79 -31.17
N PHE A 66 -18.55 -42.47 -32.27
CA PHE A 66 -18.32 -41.86 -33.59
C PHE A 66 -19.54 -41.91 -34.53
N GLU A 67 -20.71 -42.39 -34.07
CA GLU A 67 -21.95 -42.18 -34.82
C GLU A 67 -22.29 -40.67 -34.70
N GLU A 68 -22.30 -39.95 -35.81
CA GLU A 68 -22.75 -38.58 -35.86
C GLU A 68 -24.20 -38.53 -35.33
N PRO A 69 -24.49 -37.78 -34.29
CA PRO A 69 -25.88 -37.60 -33.84
C PRO A 69 -26.64 -36.93 -34.98
N THR A 70 -27.67 -37.61 -35.52
CA THR A 70 -28.64 -36.99 -36.40
C THR A 70 -29.14 -35.73 -35.73
N PRO A 71 -29.00 -34.54 -36.36
CA PRO A 71 -29.42 -33.29 -35.74
C PRO A 71 -30.91 -33.38 -35.43
N PRO A 72 -31.34 -33.06 -34.19
CA PRO A 72 -32.75 -33.01 -33.89
C PRO A 72 -33.41 -31.97 -34.80
N THR A 73 -34.45 -32.36 -35.54
CA THR A 73 -35.30 -31.42 -36.27
C THR A 73 -36.07 -30.57 -35.27
N ASN A 74 -35.40 -29.59 -34.68
CA ASN A 74 -36.06 -28.56 -33.93
C ASN A 74 -36.80 -27.64 -34.89
N PRO A 75 -38.06 -27.29 -34.64
CA PRO A 75 -38.72 -26.24 -35.40
C PRO A 75 -37.86 -24.95 -35.26
N PRO A 76 -37.79 -24.13 -36.29
CA PRO A 76 -37.02 -22.92 -36.23
C PRO A 76 -37.45 -22.08 -35.00
N PRO A 77 -36.51 -21.55 -34.20
CA PRO A 77 -36.86 -20.71 -33.09
C PRO A 77 -37.68 -19.52 -33.60
N PRO A 78 -38.68 -19.07 -32.82
CA PRO A 78 -39.49 -17.90 -33.23
C PRO A 78 -38.49 -16.74 -33.49
N SER A 79 -38.60 -16.15 -34.68
CA SER A 79 -37.77 -14.98 -35.02
C SER A 79 -38.12 -13.86 -34.03
N LEU A 80 -37.23 -13.65 -33.06
CA LEU A 80 -37.25 -12.46 -32.22
C LEU A 80 -36.94 -11.27 -33.16
N THR A 81 -37.96 -10.60 -33.63
CA THR A 81 -37.81 -9.30 -34.28
C THR A 81 -37.35 -8.34 -33.20
N LEU A 82 -36.05 -8.08 -33.13
CA LEU A 82 -35.52 -6.99 -32.33
C LEU A 82 -36.20 -5.70 -32.82
N PRO A 83 -36.78 -4.88 -31.92
CA PRO A 83 -37.22 -3.57 -32.31
C PRO A 83 -36.05 -2.82 -32.97
N PRO A 84 -36.30 -1.99 -33.98
CA PRO A 84 -35.23 -1.20 -34.60
C PRO A 84 -34.47 -0.45 -33.49
N PRO A 85 -33.15 -0.36 -33.58
CA PRO A 85 -32.35 0.35 -32.56
C PRO A 85 -32.93 1.78 -32.48
N THR A 86 -33.55 2.09 -31.37
CA THR A 86 -33.90 3.47 -31.04
C THR A 86 -32.54 4.16 -30.94
N SER A 87 -32.29 5.11 -31.84
CA SER A 87 -31.15 5.98 -31.77
C SER A 87 -31.26 6.77 -30.47
N SER A 88 -30.67 6.24 -29.39
CA SER A 88 -30.43 7.04 -28.21
C SER A 88 -29.63 8.25 -28.65
N PRO A 89 -30.00 9.47 -28.23
CA PRO A 89 -29.16 10.62 -28.50
C PRO A 89 -27.75 10.27 -28.04
N PRO A 90 -26.69 10.68 -28.73
CA PRO A 90 -25.33 10.41 -28.29
C PRO A 90 -25.25 10.86 -26.83
N VAL A 91 -24.87 9.94 -25.95
CA VAL A 91 -24.48 10.29 -24.60
C VAL A 91 -23.32 11.25 -24.82
N VAL A 92 -23.53 12.51 -24.57
CA VAL A 92 -22.48 13.51 -24.46
C VAL A 92 -21.73 13.03 -23.20
N VAL A 93 -20.68 12.25 -23.40
CA VAL A 93 -19.71 12.01 -22.36
C VAL A 93 -19.08 13.37 -22.11
N GLU A 94 -19.56 14.07 -21.09
CA GLU A 94 -18.92 15.29 -20.64
C GLU A 94 -17.45 14.96 -20.38
N SER A 95 -16.62 15.71 -21.05
CA SER A 95 -15.19 15.55 -21.20
C SER A 95 -14.45 15.69 -19.87
N GLY A 96 -14.03 14.60 -19.35
CA GLY A 96 -12.81 14.33 -18.61
C GLY A 96 -12.24 13.09 -19.25
N ASN A 97 -11.77 13.20 -20.48
CA ASN A 97 -11.18 12.06 -21.16
C ASN A 97 -9.83 11.75 -20.50
N ALA A 98 -9.63 10.51 -20.05
CA ALA A 98 -8.34 10.06 -19.47
C ALA A 98 -7.14 10.46 -20.34
N THR A 99 -7.33 10.58 -21.66
CA THR A 99 -6.33 11.08 -22.60
C THR A 99 -5.94 12.53 -22.34
N GLU A 100 -6.90 13.42 -22.07
CA GLU A 100 -6.65 14.83 -21.78
C GLU A 100 -5.96 14.99 -20.42
N VAL A 101 -6.46 14.27 -19.41
CA VAL A 101 -5.83 14.22 -18.07
C VAL A 101 -4.38 13.76 -18.18
N ALA A 102 -4.13 12.68 -18.93
CA ALA A 102 -2.80 12.15 -19.15
C ALA A 102 -1.87 13.17 -19.85
N GLN A 103 -2.34 13.80 -20.92
CA GLN A 103 -1.55 14.79 -21.66
C GLN A 103 -1.13 15.98 -20.81
N ARG A 104 -1.98 16.42 -19.88
CA ARG A 104 -1.68 17.52 -18.96
C ARG A 104 -0.70 17.08 -17.87
N ALA A 105 -0.82 15.85 -17.38
CA ALA A 105 -0.04 15.36 -16.24
C ALA A 105 1.36 14.82 -16.62
N ILE A 106 1.50 14.16 -17.78
CA ILE A 106 2.73 13.50 -18.22
C ILE A 106 4.00 14.38 -18.08
N PRO A 107 3.99 15.68 -18.43
CA PRO A 107 5.18 16.52 -18.26
C PRO A 107 5.65 16.69 -16.82
N SER A 108 4.78 16.45 -15.85
CA SER A 108 5.04 16.59 -14.42
C SER A 108 5.37 15.24 -13.74
N ILE A 109 5.39 14.12 -14.50
CA ILE A 109 5.67 12.79 -13.95
C ILE A 109 7.08 12.35 -14.35
N VAL A 110 7.81 11.85 -13.37
CA VAL A 110 9.18 11.39 -13.54
C VAL A 110 9.35 9.95 -13.06
N ALA A 111 10.36 9.26 -13.56
CA ALA A 111 10.85 8.04 -12.92
C ALA A 111 11.93 8.42 -11.89
N VAL A 112 11.91 7.73 -10.77
CA VAL A 112 12.94 7.79 -9.73
C VAL A 112 13.70 6.48 -9.77
N GLU A 113 14.99 6.55 -10.07
CA GLU A 113 15.87 5.38 -10.14
C GLU A 113 16.83 5.41 -8.96
N VAL A 114 16.92 4.29 -8.28
CA VAL A 114 17.78 4.07 -7.13
C VAL A 114 18.66 2.85 -7.39
N PRO A 115 19.96 3.04 -7.66
CA PRO A 115 20.89 1.93 -7.76
C PRO A 115 20.97 1.14 -6.44
N SER A 116 20.96 -0.18 -6.52
CA SER A 116 21.14 -1.05 -5.36
C SER A 116 22.11 -2.19 -5.69
N ALA A 117 22.61 -2.88 -4.66
CA ALA A 117 23.48 -4.05 -4.84
C ALA A 117 22.82 -5.19 -5.63
N PHE A 118 21.50 -5.20 -5.74
CA PHE A 118 20.69 -6.21 -6.45
C PHE A 118 20.19 -5.76 -7.82
N GLY A 119 20.59 -4.57 -8.28
CA GLY A 119 20.18 -3.98 -9.55
C GLY A 119 19.55 -2.59 -9.39
N LEU A 120 18.82 -2.15 -10.41
CA LEU A 120 18.13 -0.87 -10.41
C LEU A 120 16.76 -1.04 -9.75
N GLY A 121 16.57 -0.39 -8.61
CA GLY A 121 15.28 -0.19 -7.96
C GLY A 121 14.70 1.17 -8.32
N GLY A 122 13.54 1.50 -7.77
CA GLY A 122 12.95 2.83 -7.89
C GLY A 122 11.44 2.84 -7.99
N GLY A 123 10.92 3.98 -8.39
CA GLY A 123 9.50 4.28 -8.50
C GLY A 123 9.23 5.45 -9.43
N SER A 124 8.19 6.17 -9.14
CA SER A 124 7.78 7.39 -9.82
C SER A 124 7.94 8.60 -8.91
N GLY A 125 7.86 9.78 -9.49
CA GLY A 125 7.79 11.04 -8.76
C GLY A 125 6.90 12.05 -9.48
N VAL A 126 6.45 13.05 -8.73
CA VAL A 126 5.62 14.14 -9.22
C VAL A 126 6.36 15.45 -9.05
N VAL A 127 6.54 16.21 -10.11
CA VAL A 127 7.13 17.55 -10.05
C VAL A 127 6.22 18.45 -9.25
N TYR A 128 6.71 18.91 -8.10
CA TYR A 128 5.98 19.75 -7.15
C TYR A 128 6.15 21.23 -7.43
N SER A 129 7.38 21.62 -7.81
CA SER A 129 7.68 23.03 -8.05
C SER A 129 8.58 23.25 -9.27
N PRO A 130 8.57 24.45 -9.88
CA PRO A 130 9.35 24.74 -11.09
C PRO A 130 10.86 24.82 -10.82
N ASP A 131 11.28 24.94 -9.56
CA ASP A 131 12.68 25.05 -9.11
C ASP A 131 13.29 23.72 -8.68
N GLY A 132 12.62 22.61 -8.99
CA GLY A 132 13.23 21.28 -8.93
C GLY A 132 12.77 20.37 -7.79
N TYR A 133 11.78 20.74 -6.97
CA TYR A 133 11.25 19.84 -5.96
C TYR A 133 10.30 18.81 -6.57
N ILE A 134 10.48 17.56 -6.14
CA ILE A 134 9.72 16.38 -6.61
C ILE A 134 9.25 15.62 -5.39
N ILE A 135 7.95 15.27 -5.36
CA ILE A 135 7.38 14.40 -4.33
C ILE A 135 7.43 12.96 -4.82
N THR A 136 7.81 12.03 -3.94
CA THR A 136 7.79 10.59 -4.16
C THR A 136 7.46 9.86 -2.86
N ASN A 137 7.55 8.53 -2.82
CA ASN A 137 7.39 7.78 -1.57
C ASN A 137 8.73 7.62 -0.82
N HIS A 138 8.63 7.54 0.52
CA HIS A 138 9.75 7.23 1.40
C HIS A 138 10.40 5.88 1.03
N HIS A 139 9.59 4.81 0.84
CA HIS A 139 10.12 3.48 0.52
C HIS A 139 10.86 3.43 -0.83
N VAL A 140 10.58 4.35 -1.75
CA VAL A 140 11.28 4.45 -3.05
C VAL A 140 12.73 4.89 -2.87
N VAL A 141 13.01 5.76 -1.89
CA VAL A 141 14.34 6.36 -1.66
C VAL A 141 15.05 5.80 -0.43
N THR A 142 14.43 4.88 0.30
CA THR A 142 15.01 4.30 1.52
C THR A 142 16.30 3.55 1.20
N GLY A 143 17.39 3.92 1.90
CA GLY A 143 18.71 3.31 1.72
C GLY A 143 19.41 3.66 0.41
N ALA A 144 18.91 4.67 -0.34
CA ALA A 144 19.56 5.15 -1.54
C ALA A 144 20.84 5.91 -1.20
N GLU A 145 21.97 5.51 -1.79
CA GLU A 145 23.22 6.29 -1.76
C GLU A 145 23.20 7.33 -2.87
N ASP A 146 22.69 6.94 -4.06
CA ASP A 146 22.52 7.78 -5.23
C ASP A 146 21.08 7.71 -5.71
N THR A 147 20.52 8.83 -6.13
CA THR A 147 19.18 8.89 -6.71
C THR A 147 19.24 9.64 -8.03
N MET A 148 18.63 9.09 -9.06
CA MET A 148 18.49 9.70 -10.37
C MET A 148 17.02 9.90 -10.71
N VAL A 149 16.70 11.05 -11.31
CA VAL A 149 15.38 11.37 -11.82
C VAL A 149 15.41 11.37 -13.34
N VAL A 150 14.50 10.65 -13.96
CA VAL A 150 14.35 10.58 -15.42
C VAL A 150 13.04 11.24 -15.81
N PHE A 151 13.13 12.31 -16.59
CA PHE A 151 12.00 13.09 -17.06
C PHE A 151 11.37 12.48 -18.32
N ALA A 152 10.17 12.89 -18.66
CA ALA A 152 9.45 12.41 -19.85
C ALA A 152 10.17 12.72 -21.17
N ASP A 153 11.05 13.72 -21.20
CA ASP A 153 11.92 14.05 -22.34
C ASP A 153 13.17 13.17 -22.44
N GLY A 154 13.33 12.19 -21.54
CA GLY A 154 14.49 11.29 -21.45
C GLY A 154 15.68 11.90 -20.69
N GLY A 155 15.60 13.14 -20.25
CA GLY A 155 16.65 13.79 -19.47
C GLY A 155 16.86 13.12 -18.10
N ARG A 156 18.12 12.80 -17.76
CA ARG A 156 18.51 12.15 -16.50
C ARG A 156 19.27 13.13 -15.62
N TRP A 157 18.81 13.31 -14.38
CA TRP A 157 19.39 14.28 -13.45
C TRP A 157 19.65 13.62 -12.11
N ALA A 158 20.81 13.90 -11.52
CA ALA A 158 21.06 13.53 -10.13
C ALA A 158 20.10 14.29 -9.22
N ALA A 159 19.56 13.60 -8.24
CA ALA A 159 18.61 14.14 -7.28
C ALA A 159 19.15 13.99 -5.85
N GLU A 160 19.00 15.05 -5.08
CA GLU A 160 19.26 15.08 -3.65
C GLU A 160 17.97 14.70 -2.90
N VAL A 161 18.06 13.81 -1.92
CA VAL A 161 16.94 13.53 -0.99
C VAL A 161 16.93 14.62 0.07
N ILE A 162 15.98 15.54 0.01
CA ILE A 162 15.82 16.64 0.96
C ILE A 162 15.37 16.13 2.33
N GLY A 163 14.49 15.14 2.32
CA GLY A 163 14.01 14.46 3.49
C GLY A 163 12.96 13.41 3.15
N SER A 164 12.65 12.56 4.13
CA SER A 164 11.60 11.56 3.96
C SER A 164 10.94 11.21 5.29
N ASP A 165 9.68 10.84 5.25
CA ASP A 165 8.87 10.50 6.40
C ASP A 165 8.29 9.07 6.27
N PRO A 166 8.76 8.14 7.10
CA PRO A 166 8.27 6.76 7.07
C PRO A 166 6.82 6.60 7.57
N LEU A 167 6.30 7.55 8.36
CA LEU A 167 4.96 7.45 8.94
C LEU A 167 3.85 7.77 7.94
N THR A 168 4.16 8.58 6.94
CA THR A 168 3.24 8.93 5.84
C THR A 168 3.67 8.35 4.50
N ASP A 169 4.86 7.73 4.43
CA ASP A 169 5.48 7.22 3.20
C ASP A 169 5.70 8.30 2.14
N ILE A 170 6.02 9.54 2.55
CA ILE A 170 6.34 10.65 1.65
C ILE A 170 7.83 10.98 1.71
N ALA A 171 8.42 11.32 0.56
CA ALA A 171 9.76 11.87 0.44
C ALA A 171 9.78 13.04 -0.55
N VAL A 172 10.75 13.93 -0.36
CA VAL A 172 11.02 15.04 -1.27
C VAL A 172 12.41 14.92 -1.83
N LEU A 173 12.50 15.00 -3.15
CA LEU A 173 13.75 15.08 -3.91
C LEU A 173 13.93 16.49 -4.45
N ARG A 174 15.19 16.86 -4.74
CA ARG A 174 15.53 18.08 -5.45
C ARG A 174 16.50 17.77 -6.58
N VAL A 175 16.22 18.31 -7.76
CA VAL A 175 17.10 18.29 -8.94
C VAL A 175 17.54 19.70 -9.29
N ALA A 176 18.75 19.84 -9.85
CA ALA A 176 19.29 21.13 -10.29
C ALA A 176 18.74 21.54 -11.68
N ARG A 177 17.50 21.15 -12.01
CA ARG A 177 16.81 21.50 -13.26
C ARG A 177 15.79 22.58 -12.98
N GLN A 178 15.75 23.58 -13.84
CA GLN A 178 14.82 24.70 -13.79
C GLN A 178 13.78 24.60 -14.90
N ASP A 179 12.77 25.45 -14.86
CA ASP A 179 11.69 25.52 -15.85
C ASP A 179 10.91 24.19 -15.96
N LEU A 180 10.76 23.50 -14.85
CA LEU A 180 9.93 22.32 -14.77
C LEU A 180 8.44 22.71 -14.82
N THR A 181 7.61 21.80 -15.30
CA THR A 181 6.15 21.93 -15.27
C THR A 181 5.63 21.28 -14.00
N PRO A 182 5.23 22.04 -12.96
CA PRO A 182 4.62 21.44 -11.77
C PRO A 182 3.25 20.87 -12.09
N ILE A 183 2.88 19.82 -11.34
CA ILE A 183 1.54 19.28 -11.36
C ILE A 183 0.55 20.32 -10.77
N GLU A 184 -0.64 20.39 -11.31
CA GLU A 184 -1.73 21.18 -10.70
C GLU A 184 -2.23 20.44 -9.44
N ILE A 185 -2.24 21.14 -8.30
CA ILE A 185 -2.66 20.56 -7.03
C ILE A 185 -4.17 20.68 -6.89
N GLY A 186 -4.83 19.57 -6.57
CA GLY A 186 -6.24 19.49 -6.19
C GLY A 186 -6.43 19.43 -4.68
N SER A 187 -7.49 18.76 -4.24
CA SER A 187 -7.76 18.46 -2.83
C SER A 187 -8.32 17.05 -2.69
N SER A 188 -7.87 16.34 -1.69
CA SER A 188 -8.40 15.02 -1.34
C SER A 188 -9.63 15.09 -0.44
N ALA A 189 -9.86 16.21 0.24
CA ALA A 189 -10.97 16.36 1.19
C ALA A 189 -12.37 16.31 0.56
N GLY A 190 -12.48 16.69 -0.71
CA GLY A 190 -13.76 16.74 -1.44
C GLY A 190 -14.06 15.51 -2.30
N LEU A 191 -13.17 14.53 -2.36
CA LEU A 191 -13.34 13.35 -3.21
C LEU A 191 -14.55 12.53 -2.80
N THR A 192 -15.27 12.03 -3.79
CA THR A 192 -16.46 11.20 -3.57
C THR A 192 -16.23 9.77 -4.07
N ILE A 193 -16.74 8.78 -3.35
CA ILE A 193 -16.69 7.37 -3.80
C ILE A 193 -17.47 7.25 -5.11
N GLY A 194 -16.84 6.62 -6.13
CA GLY A 194 -17.35 6.52 -7.49
C GLY A 194 -16.86 7.65 -8.42
N GLU A 195 -16.19 8.67 -7.89
CA GLU A 195 -15.53 9.70 -8.69
C GLU A 195 -14.39 9.11 -9.51
N ARG A 196 -14.23 9.59 -10.73
CA ARG A 196 -13.17 9.11 -11.63
C ARG A 196 -11.79 9.44 -11.10
N ALA A 197 -10.87 8.48 -11.26
CA ALA A 197 -9.48 8.61 -10.86
C ALA A 197 -8.55 8.13 -11.98
N VAL A 198 -7.53 8.91 -12.28
CA VAL A 198 -6.49 8.57 -13.26
C VAL A 198 -5.17 8.44 -12.53
N ALA A 199 -4.57 7.24 -12.56
CA ALA A 199 -3.24 7.06 -12.00
C ALA A 199 -2.18 7.17 -13.11
N VAL A 200 -1.13 7.96 -12.86
CA VAL A 200 -0.02 8.20 -13.78
C VAL A 200 1.29 7.96 -13.04
N GLY A 201 2.09 7.05 -13.57
CA GLY A 201 3.42 6.75 -13.04
C GLY A 201 4.41 6.49 -14.18
N ASN A 202 5.69 6.45 -13.85
CA ASN A 202 6.75 6.15 -14.81
C ASN A 202 7.60 4.95 -14.32
N PRO A 203 6.99 3.74 -14.26
CA PRO A 203 7.66 2.57 -13.73
C PRO A 203 8.88 2.20 -14.60
N LEU A 204 10.03 2.01 -13.96
CA LEU A 204 11.26 1.52 -14.59
C LEU A 204 11.82 2.41 -15.72
N ALA A 205 11.38 3.67 -15.83
CA ALA A 205 11.76 4.56 -16.93
C ALA A 205 11.69 3.88 -18.31
N LEU A 206 10.62 3.09 -18.53
CA LEU A 206 10.45 2.34 -19.77
C LEU A 206 10.43 3.27 -20.99
N GLU A 207 10.96 2.77 -22.11
CA GLU A 207 10.81 3.46 -23.40
C GLU A 207 9.32 3.69 -23.71
N GLY A 208 8.96 4.94 -24.06
CA GLY A 208 7.58 5.34 -24.30
C GLY A 208 7.00 6.24 -23.21
N GLY A 209 7.70 6.43 -22.10
CA GLY A 209 7.35 7.38 -21.04
C GLY A 209 6.33 6.85 -20.02
N PRO A 210 5.66 7.76 -19.27
CA PRO A 210 4.75 7.40 -18.20
C PRO A 210 3.58 6.51 -18.62
N SER A 211 3.22 5.57 -17.76
CA SER A 211 2.04 4.72 -17.90
C SER A 211 0.83 5.39 -17.25
N VAL A 212 -0.32 5.25 -17.89
CA VAL A 212 -1.61 5.82 -17.44
C VAL A 212 -2.60 4.70 -17.24
N THR A 213 -3.24 4.67 -16.08
CA THR A 213 -4.34 3.77 -15.77
C THR A 213 -5.55 4.56 -15.30
N TYR A 214 -6.74 3.97 -15.42
CA TYR A 214 -8.00 4.64 -15.18
C TYR A 214 -8.92 3.77 -14.32
N GLY A 215 -9.61 4.40 -13.38
CA GLY A 215 -10.57 3.78 -12.49
C GLY A 215 -11.42 4.83 -11.76
N ILE A 216 -11.82 4.50 -10.53
CA ILE A 216 -12.60 5.36 -9.65
C ILE A 216 -11.98 5.40 -8.24
N VAL A 217 -12.39 6.37 -7.46
CA VAL A 217 -12.21 6.37 -6.01
C VAL A 217 -13.14 5.30 -5.43
N SER A 218 -12.57 4.22 -4.91
CA SER A 218 -13.33 3.07 -4.40
C SER A 218 -13.70 3.21 -2.92
N ALA A 219 -12.83 3.88 -2.14
CA ALA A 219 -13.05 4.15 -0.72
C ALA A 219 -12.09 5.22 -0.20
N HIS A 220 -12.40 5.73 1.01
CA HIS A 220 -11.55 6.65 1.77
C HIS A 220 -11.14 6.05 3.10
N ASN A 221 -10.17 6.70 3.74
CA ASN A 221 -9.73 6.42 5.11
C ASN A 221 -9.33 4.94 5.30
N ARG A 222 -8.64 4.37 4.31
CA ARG A 222 -8.13 3.01 4.41
C ARG A 222 -6.86 2.97 5.27
N THR A 223 -6.80 1.97 6.11
CA THR A 223 -5.60 1.63 6.89
C THR A 223 -4.93 0.43 6.25
N LEU A 224 -3.62 0.49 6.11
CA LEU A 224 -2.84 -0.52 5.44
C LEU A 224 -1.54 -0.79 6.20
N GLU A 225 -1.35 -2.02 6.65
CA GLU A 225 -0.05 -2.48 7.16
C GLU A 225 0.84 -2.82 5.96
N VAL A 226 1.92 -2.03 5.77
CA VAL A 226 2.80 -2.13 4.59
C VAL A 226 4.04 -2.98 4.86
N GLN A 227 4.49 -3.00 6.10
CA GLN A 227 5.56 -3.85 6.64
C GLN A 227 5.27 -4.12 8.10
N VAL A 228 5.91 -5.15 8.67
CA VAL A 228 5.78 -5.44 10.11
C VAL A 228 6.13 -4.19 10.93
N GLY A 229 5.14 -3.64 11.61
CA GLY A 229 5.28 -2.46 12.45
C GLY A 229 5.13 -1.10 11.74
N THR A 230 4.86 -1.07 10.43
CA THR A 230 4.58 0.17 9.68
C THR A 230 3.17 0.13 9.11
N THR A 231 2.31 1.04 9.57
CA THR A 231 0.92 1.17 9.14
C THR A 231 0.67 2.56 8.57
N LEU A 232 0.14 2.63 7.37
CA LEU A 232 -0.33 3.86 6.73
C LEU A 232 -1.82 4.04 7.00
N TYR A 233 -2.21 5.27 7.33
CA TYR A 233 -3.58 5.63 7.71
C TYR A 233 -4.17 6.64 6.73
N GLY A 234 -5.50 6.59 6.57
CA GLY A 234 -6.23 7.59 5.82
C GLY A 234 -6.10 7.49 4.30
N LEU A 235 -5.64 6.35 3.76
CA LEU A 235 -5.41 6.19 2.33
C LEU A 235 -6.69 6.27 1.50
N ILE A 236 -6.55 6.80 0.29
CA ILE A 236 -7.55 6.70 -0.77
C ILE A 236 -7.38 5.32 -1.43
N GLN A 237 -8.47 4.58 -1.58
CA GLN A 237 -8.52 3.35 -2.37
C GLN A 237 -9.05 3.64 -3.76
N THR A 238 -8.43 3.05 -4.79
CA THR A 238 -8.87 3.14 -6.19
C THR A 238 -8.78 1.76 -6.85
N ASP A 239 -9.61 1.51 -7.86
CA ASP A 239 -9.51 0.34 -8.73
C ASP A 239 -8.68 0.63 -10.01
N ALA A 240 -8.20 1.87 -10.19
CA ALA A 240 -7.18 2.16 -11.19
C ALA A 240 -5.96 1.28 -10.93
N PRO A 241 -5.50 0.46 -11.90
CA PRO A 241 -4.37 -0.44 -11.71
C PRO A 241 -3.10 0.31 -11.27
N ILE A 242 -2.59 -0.02 -10.08
CA ILE A 242 -1.33 0.49 -9.54
C ILE A 242 -0.37 -0.70 -9.42
N THR A 243 0.78 -0.61 -10.10
CA THR A 243 1.77 -1.69 -10.17
C THR A 243 3.10 -1.25 -9.56
N ARG A 244 4.01 -2.21 -9.35
CA ARG A 244 5.39 -1.90 -8.92
C ARG A 244 6.03 -0.88 -9.85
N GLY A 245 6.64 0.17 -9.27
CA GLY A 245 7.22 1.29 -9.99
C GLY A 245 6.26 2.47 -10.20
N SER A 246 4.93 2.28 -10.02
CA SER A 246 4.00 3.41 -9.98
C SER A 246 4.00 4.15 -8.63
N SER A 247 4.60 3.56 -7.57
CA SER A 247 4.78 4.22 -6.26
C SER A 247 5.45 5.58 -6.42
N GLY A 248 4.92 6.60 -5.77
CA GLY A 248 5.37 7.99 -5.88
C GLY A 248 4.78 8.76 -7.07
N GLY A 249 3.99 8.11 -7.92
CA GLY A 249 3.28 8.76 -9.02
C GLY A 249 2.02 9.49 -8.58
N ALA A 250 1.25 9.98 -9.55
CA ALA A 250 0.06 10.80 -9.32
C ALA A 250 -1.23 9.98 -9.36
N LEU A 251 -2.15 10.25 -8.43
CA LEU A 251 -3.58 9.99 -8.59
C LEU A 251 -4.26 11.34 -8.87
N LEU A 252 -4.99 11.43 -9.98
CA LEU A 252 -5.55 12.67 -10.52
C LEU A 252 -7.07 12.60 -10.58
N ASP A 253 -7.73 13.77 -10.44
CA ASP A 253 -9.14 13.96 -10.71
C ASP A 253 -9.43 14.15 -12.22
N ASN A 254 -10.69 14.39 -12.56
CA ASN A 254 -11.12 14.65 -13.94
C ASN A 254 -10.54 15.93 -14.56
N ASP A 255 -10.11 16.87 -13.74
CA ASP A 255 -9.53 18.14 -14.15
C ASP A 255 -7.99 18.10 -14.23
N ALA A 256 -7.40 16.89 -14.16
CA ALA A 256 -5.97 16.64 -14.11
C ALA A 256 -5.26 17.25 -12.88
N ARG A 257 -5.97 17.45 -11.77
CA ARG A 257 -5.41 17.93 -10.52
C ARG A 257 -4.98 16.76 -9.66
N LEU A 258 -3.84 16.90 -9.00
CA LEU A 258 -3.30 15.89 -8.10
C LEU A 258 -4.15 15.79 -6.84
N VAL A 259 -4.71 14.60 -6.58
CA VAL A 259 -5.53 14.30 -5.40
C VAL A 259 -4.90 13.27 -4.47
N GLY A 260 -3.83 12.60 -4.93
CA GLY A 260 -3.07 11.67 -4.10
C GLY A 260 -1.74 11.26 -4.73
N ILE A 261 -0.83 10.76 -3.89
CA ILE A 261 0.43 10.12 -4.30
C ILE A 261 0.24 8.62 -4.25
N THR A 262 0.40 7.94 -5.40
CA THR A 262 0.18 6.49 -5.50
C THR A 262 1.20 5.72 -4.69
N THR A 263 0.76 4.64 -4.01
CA THR A 263 1.64 3.70 -3.30
C THR A 263 1.25 2.26 -3.63
N ALA A 264 2.22 1.45 -4.06
CA ALA A 264 2.02 0.09 -4.57
C ALA A 264 2.44 -1.00 -3.56
N ILE A 265 2.57 -0.65 -2.27
CA ILE A 265 3.22 -1.51 -1.26
C ILE A 265 2.42 -2.77 -0.91
N ALA A 266 1.09 -2.76 -1.08
CA ALA A 266 0.25 -3.66 -0.32
C ALA A 266 -0.28 -4.90 -1.00
N VAL A 267 -0.17 -5.07 -2.30
CA VAL A 267 -1.08 -5.99 -3.00
C VAL A 267 -0.38 -7.10 -3.79
N SER A 268 0.96 -7.12 -3.81
CA SER A 268 1.70 -8.03 -4.69
C SER A 268 1.63 -9.51 -4.30
N ASP A 269 1.37 -9.83 -3.04
CA ASP A 269 1.47 -11.22 -2.55
C ASP A 269 0.13 -11.96 -2.46
N VAL A 270 -1.00 -11.25 -2.56
CA VAL A 270 -2.35 -11.84 -2.39
C VAL A 270 -3.13 -11.92 -3.70
N GLY A 271 -2.59 -11.40 -4.82
CA GLY A 271 -3.28 -11.44 -6.12
C GLY A 271 -4.60 -10.65 -6.13
N ALA A 272 -4.74 -9.63 -5.29
CA ALA A 272 -5.93 -8.81 -5.23
C ALA A 272 -5.91 -7.77 -6.36
N GLU A 273 -6.38 -8.17 -7.54
CA GLU A 273 -6.59 -7.25 -8.66
C GLU A 273 -7.65 -6.21 -8.28
N GLY A 274 -7.43 -4.93 -8.67
CA GLY A 274 -8.37 -3.84 -8.43
C GLY A 274 -8.29 -3.20 -7.04
N LEU A 275 -7.20 -3.39 -6.30
CA LEU A 275 -6.91 -2.69 -5.06
C LEU A 275 -5.66 -1.82 -5.22
N GLY A 276 -5.84 -0.56 -5.55
CA GLY A 276 -4.80 0.47 -5.55
C GLY A 276 -4.98 1.41 -4.36
N PHE A 277 -3.88 2.01 -3.89
CA PHE A 277 -3.91 2.96 -2.78
C PHE A 277 -3.11 4.22 -3.13
N ALA A 278 -3.55 5.34 -2.57
CA ALA A 278 -2.83 6.61 -2.67
C ALA A 278 -2.88 7.37 -1.34
N ILE A 279 -1.80 8.05 -1.04
CA ILE A 279 -1.69 8.97 0.11
C ILE A 279 -2.42 10.25 -0.28
N PRO A 280 -3.40 10.73 0.53
CA PRO A 280 -4.15 11.95 0.22
C PRO A 280 -3.24 13.15 -0.01
N ILE A 281 -3.53 13.96 -1.02
CA ILE A 281 -2.68 15.10 -1.39
C ILE A 281 -2.60 16.15 -0.31
N ASP A 282 -3.70 16.40 0.42
CA ASP A 282 -3.72 17.39 1.50
C ASP A 282 -2.73 17.03 2.63
N MET A 283 -2.57 15.71 2.91
CA MET A 283 -1.54 15.20 3.82
C MET A 283 -0.15 15.31 3.19
N ALA A 284 0.02 14.84 1.94
CA ALA A 284 1.32 14.79 1.28
C ALA A 284 1.97 16.15 1.12
N ILE A 285 1.19 17.19 0.77
CA ILE A 285 1.69 18.59 0.68
C ILE A 285 2.17 19.08 2.04
N GLY A 286 1.40 18.81 3.07
CA GLY A 286 1.77 19.18 4.40
C GLY A 286 3.14 18.65 4.78
N VAL A 287 3.33 17.35 4.61
CA VAL A 287 4.61 16.66 4.87
C VAL A 287 5.71 17.18 3.95
N ALA A 288 5.44 17.35 2.65
CA ALA A 288 6.44 17.86 1.70
C ALA A 288 6.96 19.25 2.08
N ASN A 289 6.07 20.16 2.52
CA ASN A 289 6.48 21.49 2.95
C ASN A 289 7.37 21.45 4.20
N ASP A 290 7.03 20.61 5.19
CA ASP A 290 7.87 20.44 6.40
C ASP A 290 9.27 19.90 6.02
N LEU A 291 9.33 18.91 5.11
CA LEU A 291 10.59 18.37 4.62
C LEU A 291 11.42 19.41 3.87
N ILE A 292 10.78 20.26 3.05
CA ILE A 292 11.48 21.34 2.32
C ILE A 292 12.01 22.40 3.29
N GLU A 293 11.23 22.77 4.32
CA GLU A 293 11.61 23.82 5.25
C GLU A 293 12.68 23.38 6.26
N SER A 294 12.60 22.18 6.78
CA SER A 294 13.42 21.72 7.91
C SER A 294 14.11 20.37 7.71
N GLY A 295 13.78 19.63 6.67
CA GLY A 295 14.25 18.26 6.45
C GLY A 295 13.57 17.21 7.35
N LEU A 296 12.66 17.63 8.23
CA LEU A 296 11.99 16.78 9.21
C LEU A 296 10.48 17.08 9.28
N VAL A 297 9.69 16.09 9.64
CA VAL A 297 8.25 16.23 9.87
C VAL A 297 7.96 16.15 11.37
N ASN A 298 7.28 17.15 11.90
CA ASN A 298 6.83 17.18 13.27
C ASN A 298 5.38 16.70 13.36
N HIS A 299 5.20 15.40 13.56
CA HIS A 299 3.87 14.81 13.66
C HIS A 299 3.16 15.22 14.93
N ALA A 300 1.86 15.46 14.78
CA ALA A 300 0.99 15.76 15.90
C ALA A 300 0.84 14.55 16.83
N LEU A 301 0.95 14.78 18.13
CA LEU A 301 0.85 13.77 19.18
C LEU A 301 -0.09 14.23 20.29
N LEU A 302 -0.98 13.33 20.73
CA LEU A 302 -1.79 13.53 21.95
C LEU A 302 -1.03 13.08 23.20
N GLY A 303 -0.16 12.07 23.08
CA GLY A 303 0.54 11.45 24.20
C GLY A 303 -0.35 10.49 24.98
N ILE A 304 -1.10 9.65 24.28
CA ILE A 304 -1.97 8.62 24.86
C ILE A 304 -1.68 7.26 24.26
N GLN A 305 -2.02 6.21 25.01
CA GLN A 305 -2.32 4.90 24.46
C GLN A 305 -3.83 4.68 24.48
N GLY A 306 -4.36 4.01 23.47
CA GLY A 306 -5.78 3.81 23.35
C GLY A 306 -6.13 2.56 22.53
N ARG A 307 -7.39 2.22 22.56
CA ARG A 307 -7.97 1.15 21.73
C ARG A 307 -9.38 1.54 21.31
N THR A 308 -9.85 0.97 20.21
CA THR A 308 -11.24 1.14 19.79
C THR A 308 -12.17 0.68 20.90
N ALA A 309 -13.11 1.53 21.27
CA ALA A 309 -14.20 1.23 22.21
C ALA A 309 -15.41 0.71 21.45
N PHE A 310 -16.07 -0.30 22.00
CA PHE A 310 -17.27 -0.89 21.41
C PHE A 310 -18.45 -0.76 22.37
N ALA A 311 -19.65 -0.50 21.82
CA ALA A 311 -20.91 -0.55 22.51
C ALA A 311 -21.74 -1.73 21.99
N GLN A 312 -22.49 -2.37 22.90
CA GLN A 312 -23.46 -3.43 22.55
C GLN A 312 -24.81 -2.78 22.22
N GLN A 313 -25.32 -3.08 21.03
CA GLN A 313 -26.66 -2.65 20.61
C GLN A 313 -27.32 -3.80 19.82
N ASP A 314 -28.52 -4.19 20.22
CA ASP A 314 -29.32 -5.23 19.55
C ASP A 314 -28.57 -6.57 19.34
N GLY A 315 -27.65 -6.91 20.24
CA GLY A 315 -26.84 -8.13 20.18
C GLY A 315 -25.61 -8.06 19.26
N ALA A 316 -25.31 -6.89 18.69
CA ALA A 316 -24.11 -6.62 17.88
C ALA A 316 -23.19 -5.61 18.55
N GLU A 317 -21.88 -5.68 18.24
CA GLU A 317 -20.87 -4.74 18.71
C GLU A 317 -20.65 -3.65 17.67
N TYR A 318 -20.72 -2.40 18.08
CA TYR A 318 -20.45 -1.24 17.23
C TYR A 318 -19.30 -0.41 17.80
N PRO A 319 -18.32 0.02 16.96
CA PRO A 319 -17.28 0.91 17.43
C PRO A 319 -17.87 2.31 17.70
N VAL A 320 -17.53 2.88 18.85
CA VAL A 320 -18.13 4.13 19.32
C VAL A 320 -17.11 5.22 19.69
N GLY A 321 -15.82 4.93 19.53
CA GLY A 321 -14.77 5.88 19.86
C GLY A 321 -13.46 5.21 20.20
N VAL A 322 -12.55 5.97 20.81
CA VAL A 322 -11.25 5.50 21.31
C VAL A 322 -11.20 5.61 22.82
N MET A 323 -11.15 4.47 23.50
CA MET A 323 -10.90 4.41 24.94
C MET A 323 -9.43 4.67 25.22
N VAL A 324 -9.14 5.68 26.01
CA VAL A 324 -7.80 6.02 26.51
C VAL A 324 -7.43 5.01 27.60
N THR A 325 -6.37 4.24 27.37
CA THR A 325 -5.88 3.21 28.30
C THR A 325 -4.69 3.69 29.13
N ASP A 326 -3.93 4.65 28.59
CA ASP A 326 -2.79 5.27 29.27
C ASP A 326 -2.60 6.70 28.79
N VAL A 327 -2.07 7.56 29.65
CA VAL A 327 -1.76 8.97 29.37
C VAL A 327 -0.32 9.21 29.75
N SER A 328 0.52 9.57 28.78
CA SER A 328 1.92 9.95 29.02
C SER A 328 1.99 11.25 29.83
N SER A 329 3.01 11.40 30.67
CA SER A 329 3.23 12.64 31.42
C SER A 329 4.69 13.12 31.22
N PRO A 330 4.91 14.36 30.78
CA PRO A 330 3.91 15.34 30.33
C PRO A 330 3.37 14.99 28.92
N SER A 331 2.14 15.42 28.63
CA SER A 331 1.54 15.28 27.31
C SER A 331 0.46 16.32 27.02
N ALA A 332 0.20 16.53 25.72
CA ALA A 332 -0.84 17.45 25.27
C ALA A 332 -2.23 17.09 25.79
N TYR A 333 -2.50 15.77 25.88
CA TYR A 333 -3.78 15.28 26.40
C TYR A 333 -3.93 15.51 27.91
N GLU A 334 -2.86 15.29 28.71
CA GLU A 334 -2.83 15.55 30.12
C GLU A 334 -3.02 17.04 30.41
N ASP A 335 -2.29 17.91 29.68
CA ASP A 335 -2.35 19.38 29.87
C ASP A 335 -3.76 19.91 29.57
N ALA A 336 -4.52 19.29 28.70
CA ALA A 336 -5.91 19.61 28.40
C ALA A 336 -6.91 19.03 29.43
N GLY A 337 -6.44 18.32 30.46
CA GLY A 337 -7.29 17.70 31.48
C GLY A 337 -7.88 16.35 31.06
N GLY A 338 -7.29 15.72 30.05
CA GLY A 338 -7.65 14.36 29.61
C GLY A 338 -7.26 13.29 30.63
N GLN A 339 -7.99 12.20 30.68
CA GLN A 339 -7.86 11.15 31.70
C GLN A 339 -7.91 9.75 31.10
N VAL A 340 -7.33 8.81 31.81
CA VAL A 340 -7.52 7.36 31.51
C VAL A 340 -9.00 7.02 31.68
N ASN A 341 -9.51 6.15 30.80
CA ASN A 341 -10.90 5.75 30.64
C ASN A 341 -11.83 6.80 29.97
N ASP A 342 -11.33 7.95 29.54
CA ASP A 342 -12.07 8.76 28.57
C ASP A 342 -12.30 7.98 27.29
N VAL A 343 -13.45 8.20 26.65
CA VAL A 343 -13.69 7.70 25.28
C VAL A 343 -13.74 8.89 24.34
N ILE A 344 -12.73 9.05 23.50
CA ILE A 344 -12.67 10.11 22.47
C ILE A 344 -13.68 9.76 21.39
N THR A 345 -14.63 10.65 21.11
CA THR A 345 -15.74 10.44 20.18
C THR A 345 -15.74 11.39 18.99
N ALA A 346 -15.05 12.53 19.08
CA ALA A 346 -14.87 13.44 17.95
C ALA A 346 -13.59 14.28 18.10
N LEU A 347 -13.06 14.75 16.95
CA LEU A 347 -12.00 15.73 16.86
C LEU A 347 -12.48 16.86 15.93
N ASP A 348 -12.53 18.11 16.44
CA ASP A 348 -13.09 19.27 15.75
C ASP A 348 -14.49 19.02 15.14
N GLY A 349 -15.31 18.25 15.86
CA GLY A 349 -16.65 17.86 15.42
C GLY A 349 -16.69 16.71 14.40
N ALA A 350 -15.56 16.27 13.84
CA ALA A 350 -15.48 15.09 13.00
C ALA A 350 -15.54 13.81 13.86
N PRO A 351 -16.44 12.84 13.58
CA PRO A 351 -16.60 11.65 14.40
C PRO A 351 -15.32 10.80 14.44
N ILE A 352 -14.94 10.37 15.63
CA ILE A 352 -13.89 9.38 15.90
C ILE A 352 -14.58 8.10 16.37
N ILE A 353 -14.60 7.08 15.52
CA ILE A 353 -15.27 5.81 15.81
C ILE A 353 -14.31 4.67 16.10
N THR A 354 -13.05 4.76 15.61
CA THR A 354 -12.00 3.75 15.80
C THR A 354 -10.66 4.42 16.09
N MET A 355 -9.70 3.64 16.59
CA MET A 355 -8.30 4.09 16.73
C MET A 355 -7.71 4.52 15.39
N ASP A 356 -8.01 3.80 14.29
CA ASP A 356 -7.55 4.15 12.96
C ASP A 356 -8.08 5.51 12.50
N THR A 357 -9.35 5.82 12.81
CA THR A 357 -9.94 7.13 12.52
C THR A 357 -9.21 8.24 13.27
N LEU A 358 -8.88 8.03 14.54
CA LEU A 358 -8.11 9.00 15.32
C LEU A 358 -6.72 9.21 14.74
N LEU A 359 -6.00 8.14 14.43
CA LEU A 359 -4.67 8.22 13.83
C LEU A 359 -4.68 8.89 12.46
N THR A 360 -5.69 8.60 11.63
CA THR A 360 -5.91 9.28 10.33
C THR A 360 -6.04 10.79 10.53
N GLN A 361 -6.87 11.23 11.47
CA GLN A 361 -7.09 12.65 11.77
C GLN A 361 -5.81 13.32 12.30
N LEU A 362 -5.06 12.65 13.19
CA LEU A 362 -3.82 13.19 13.74
C LEU A 362 -2.71 13.29 12.67
N ARG A 363 -2.62 12.34 11.73
CA ARG A 363 -1.63 12.38 10.62
C ARG A 363 -1.83 13.57 9.67
N SER A 364 -3.04 14.12 9.59
CA SER A 364 -3.34 15.32 8.81
C SER A 364 -3.14 16.62 9.58
N ARG A 365 -2.74 16.55 10.86
CA ARG A 365 -2.51 17.70 11.74
C ARG A 365 -1.02 17.92 12.03
N ARG A 366 -0.68 19.11 12.48
CA ARG A 366 0.67 19.49 12.84
C ARG A 366 0.83 19.66 14.35
N ALA A 367 2.04 19.43 14.83
CA ALA A 367 2.39 19.80 16.19
C ALA A 367 2.16 21.31 16.42
N GLY A 368 1.60 21.67 17.58
CA GLY A 368 1.24 23.04 17.93
C GLY A 368 -0.15 23.48 17.47
N GLU A 369 -0.85 22.71 16.62
CA GLU A 369 -2.25 23.01 16.30
C GLU A 369 -3.13 22.81 17.52
N SER A 370 -4.14 23.72 17.68
CA SER A 370 -5.16 23.60 18.70
C SER A 370 -6.40 22.93 18.12
N VAL A 371 -6.83 21.86 18.74
CA VAL A 371 -8.00 21.06 18.34
C VAL A 371 -8.96 20.92 19.51
N THR A 372 -10.23 20.63 19.22
CA THR A 372 -11.23 20.29 20.23
C THR A 372 -11.51 18.80 20.18
N LEU A 373 -11.24 18.08 21.28
CA LEU A 373 -11.62 16.68 21.43
C LEU A 373 -12.92 16.59 22.23
N ALA A 374 -13.95 15.99 21.65
CA ALA A 374 -15.12 15.57 22.41
C ALA A 374 -14.82 14.21 23.03
N VAL A 375 -14.91 14.13 24.36
CA VAL A 375 -14.71 12.88 25.10
C VAL A 375 -15.94 12.55 25.94
N THR A 376 -16.24 11.25 26.07
CA THR A 376 -17.22 10.76 27.04
C THR A 376 -16.50 10.31 28.31
N ARG A 377 -16.82 10.92 29.43
CA ARG A 377 -16.28 10.64 30.76
C ARG A 377 -17.43 10.38 31.74
N SER A 378 -17.51 9.17 32.30
CA SER A 378 -18.56 8.81 33.25
C SER A 378 -19.96 9.18 32.72
N GLU A 379 -20.26 8.80 31.44
CA GLU A 379 -21.54 9.06 30.75
C GLU A 379 -21.83 10.53 30.41
N SER A 380 -20.92 11.45 30.70
CA SER A 380 -21.03 12.87 30.37
C SER A 380 -20.11 13.22 29.20
N SER A 381 -20.58 14.09 28.29
CA SER A 381 -19.74 14.65 27.24
C SER A 381 -18.94 15.84 27.79
N VAL A 382 -17.63 15.85 27.49
CA VAL A 382 -16.70 16.92 27.85
C VAL A 382 -15.90 17.31 26.62
N ASP A 383 -15.78 18.59 26.36
CA ASP A 383 -14.91 19.13 25.31
C ASP A 383 -13.57 19.53 25.92
N LEU A 384 -12.48 19.00 25.36
CA LEU A 384 -11.11 19.31 25.73
C LEU A 384 -10.47 20.14 24.62
N ALA A 385 -9.99 21.33 24.94
CA ALA A 385 -9.15 22.12 24.03
C ALA A 385 -7.70 21.64 24.17
N VAL A 386 -7.18 21.01 23.15
CA VAL A 386 -5.85 20.36 23.14
C VAL A 386 -4.94 21.10 22.18
N THR A 387 -3.77 21.54 22.64
CA THR A 387 -2.69 21.95 21.74
C THR A 387 -1.80 20.73 21.50
N LEU A 388 -1.80 20.23 20.26
CA LEU A 388 -1.12 18.99 19.88
C LEU A 388 0.39 19.09 20.14
N GLY A 389 0.95 18.08 20.79
CA GLY A 389 2.39 17.93 20.99
C GLY A 389 3.11 17.47 19.74
N THR A 390 4.42 17.30 19.85
CA THR A 390 5.28 16.73 18.79
C THR A 390 5.71 15.32 19.17
N GLN A 391 5.82 14.47 18.16
CA GLN A 391 6.36 13.12 18.30
C GLN A 391 7.89 13.15 18.41
#